data_7fce14b816e33d058c2bb265a5b1de8e
#
_entry.id   7fce14b816e33d058c2bb265a5b1de8e
#
_cell.length_a   1.000
_cell.length_b   1.000
_cell.length_c   1.000
_cell.angle_alpha   90.00
_cell.angle_beta   90.00
_cell.angle_gamma   90.00
#
_symmetry.space_group_name_H-M   'P 1'
#
loop_
_entity.id
_entity.type
_entity.pdbx_description
1 polymer ?
#
loop_
_entity_poly.entity_id
_entity_poly.type
_entity_poly.pdbx_seq_one_letter_code
_entity_poly.pdbx_strand_id
1 'polypeptide(L)'
;MSSSLQILVIDDEPAIRQILTASMTRTGHSVEVASGGRQALLRLAKGDVEVALCDINMPDLTGIEVVRDARAAGIDTTFIMMTAYSSVDTAIEAMKAGAFDYMIKPVRSDELAQRLVQIADMRGLRGENETLRKLVVGRRDDPCPTVSPLMRVLDRLIAKVAPTDSTVLVSGESGTGKGVVARAIHQQSLRADRAFIPVNCGAIPENLLESEFFGHTKGAFTGADRARKGLFLEADKGTIFLDEIGELPLALQVKLLHVLEAKEVRPLGSEQVRKVDVRIVAATNRDLREMASTGRFREDLYFRLSGFSVHVPPLRERREDIPALLRYLLAHGAERFGVVGRLVIDPDAEEILNAYDWPGNVRELENVLQRATILAEHGRITVADLPPQITPVLPLLGASAAAPQGSGALRDHVREFEHTLILRAIEDNAGDRRTAAQRLGIGLSSLYRKLEEYELARGADAPGAAES
;
A
#
# COMPACT_ATOMS: atom_id res chain seq x y z
N MET A 1 -25.04 -19.45 11.83
CA MET A 1 -26.27 -18.73 12.27
C MET A 1 -26.72 -17.91 11.10
N SER A 2 -27.88 -18.23 10.50
CA SER A 2 -28.41 -17.48 9.35
C SER A 2 -28.70 -16.05 9.76
N SER A 3 -28.10 -15.07 9.09
CA SER A 3 -28.39 -13.64 9.34
C SER A 3 -29.86 -13.36 9.04
N SER A 4 -30.54 -12.63 9.93
CA SER A 4 -31.93 -12.18 9.73
C SER A 4 -31.97 -11.19 8.56
N LEU A 5 -32.77 -11.48 7.53
CA LEU A 5 -32.99 -10.62 6.38
C LEU A 5 -34.23 -9.75 6.56
N GLN A 6 -34.20 -8.52 6.01
CA GLN A 6 -35.37 -7.66 5.85
C GLN A 6 -36.08 -7.99 4.53
N ILE A 7 -37.24 -8.61 4.60
CA ILE A 7 -37.95 -9.14 3.43
C ILE A 7 -39.26 -8.35 3.21
N LEU A 8 -39.51 -7.97 1.97
CA LEU A 8 -40.80 -7.38 1.54
C LEU A 8 -41.55 -8.39 0.67
N VAL A 9 -42.74 -8.77 1.09
CA VAL A 9 -43.66 -9.62 0.30
C VAL A 9 -44.63 -8.71 -0.43
N ILE A 10 -44.62 -8.78 -1.76
CA ILE A 10 -45.44 -7.96 -2.68
C ILE A 10 -46.37 -8.88 -3.44
N ASP A 11 -47.64 -8.86 -3.13
CA ASP A 11 -48.67 -9.71 -3.73
C ASP A 11 -50.03 -9.08 -3.50
N ASP A 12 -50.95 -9.13 -4.44
CA ASP A 12 -52.28 -8.56 -4.28
C ASP A 12 -53.20 -9.49 -3.45
N GLU A 13 -52.88 -10.79 -3.39
CA GLU A 13 -53.65 -11.78 -2.64
C GLU A 13 -53.30 -11.79 -1.13
N PRO A 14 -54.28 -11.42 -0.23
CA PRO A 14 -54.01 -11.40 1.23
C PRO A 14 -53.56 -12.74 1.82
N ALA A 15 -54.14 -13.85 1.29
CA ALA A 15 -53.82 -15.21 1.77
C ALA A 15 -52.35 -15.58 1.51
N ILE A 16 -51.81 -15.23 0.33
CA ILE A 16 -50.43 -15.50 -0.04
C ILE A 16 -49.49 -14.67 0.85
N ARG A 17 -49.78 -13.38 1.05
CA ARG A 17 -49.01 -12.52 1.95
C ARG A 17 -48.91 -13.11 3.37
N GLN A 18 -50.05 -13.59 3.92
CA GLN A 18 -50.11 -14.19 5.26
C GLN A 18 -49.24 -15.49 5.36
N ILE A 19 -49.41 -16.39 4.38
CA ILE A 19 -48.67 -17.65 4.33
C ILE A 19 -47.16 -17.42 4.26
N LEU A 20 -46.72 -16.55 3.36
CA LEU A 20 -45.30 -16.24 3.17
C LEU A 20 -44.73 -15.51 4.40
N THR A 21 -45.45 -14.55 4.97
CA THR A 21 -45.04 -13.87 6.21
C THR A 21 -44.88 -14.87 7.34
N ALA A 22 -45.85 -15.73 7.60
CA ALA A 22 -45.77 -16.72 8.65
C ALA A 22 -44.60 -17.70 8.45
N SER A 23 -44.34 -18.12 7.21
CA SER A 23 -43.26 -19.02 6.87
C SER A 23 -41.87 -18.39 7.14
N MET A 24 -41.65 -17.15 6.69
CA MET A 24 -40.35 -16.49 6.82
C MET A 24 -40.06 -15.93 8.21
N THR A 25 -41.11 -15.46 8.92
CA THR A 25 -40.97 -15.07 10.34
C THR A 25 -40.57 -16.26 11.21
N ARG A 26 -41.09 -17.46 10.92
CA ARG A 26 -40.71 -18.70 11.62
C ARG A 26 -39.25 -19.08 11.38
N THR A 27 -38.65 -18.72 10.25
CA THR A 27 -37.25 -18.91 9.91
C THR A 27 -36.33 -17.79 10.40
N GLY A 28 -36.88 -16.81 11.13
CA GLY A 28 -36.09 -15.77 11.81
C GLY A 28 -35.86 -14.50 10.99
N HIS A 29 -36.61 -14.31 9.89
CA HIS A 29 -36.51 -13.11 9.06
C HIS A 29 -37.53 -12.05 9.50
N SER A 30 -37.22 -10.77 9.26
CA SER A 30 -38.15 -9.65 9.44
C SER A 30 -38.92 -9.45 8.14
N VAL A 31 -40.25 -9.46 8.21
CA VAL A 31 -41.10 -9.48 7.02
C VAL A 31 -42.10 -8.32 7.06
N GLU A 32 -42.13 -7.54 5.99
CA GLU A 32 -43.14 -6.54 5.70
C GLU A 32 -43.92 -6.93 4.46
N VAL A 33 -45.08 -6.33 4.27
CA VAL A 33 -45.97 -6.66 3.17
C VAL A 33 -46.43 -5.41 2.39
N ALA A 34 -46.62 -5.59 1.08
CA ALA A 34 -47.22 -4.61 0.22
C ALA A 34 -48.34 -5.30 -0.62
N SER A 35 -49.48 -4.65 -0.78
CA SER A 35 -50.62 -5.19 -1.50
C SER A 35 -50.64 -4.87 -3.00
N GLY A 36 -49.60 -4.21 -3.51
CA GLY A 36 -49.45 -3.83 -4.91
C GLY A 36 -48.14 -3.12 -5.19
N GLY A 37 -47.84 -2.93 -6.48
CA GLY A 37 -46.57 -2.41 -6.95
C GLY A 37 -46.26 -0.99 -6.53
N ARG A 38 -47.27 -0.10 -6.52
CA ARG A 38 -47.08 1.31 -6.08
C ARG A 38 -46.71 1.40 -4.60
N GLN A 39 -47.37 0.62 -3.75
CA GLN A 39 -47.05 0.55 -2.33
C GLN A 39 -45.65 -0.01 -2.11
N ALA A 40 -45.29 -1.02 -2.89
CA ALA A 40 -43.96 -1.63 -2.84
C ALA A 40 -42.85 -0.63 -3.19
N LEU A 41 -42.98 0.14 -4.27
CA LEU A 41 -41.99 1.15 -4.67
C LEU A 41 -41.78 2.23 -3.58
N LEU A 42 -42.87 2.70 -2.96
CA LEU A 42 -42.78 3.65 -1.83
C LEU A 42 -42.04 3.05 -0.62
N ARG A 43 -42.21 1.75 -0.36
CA ARG A 43 -41.53 1.07 0.73
C ARG A 43 -40.07 0.81 0.41
N LEU A 44 -39.77 0.37 -0.82
CA LEU A 44 -38.42 0.10 -1.31
C LEU A 44 -37.54 1.37 -1.33
N ALA A 45 -38.13 2.53 -1.59
CA ALA A 45 -37.41 3.81 -1.60
C ALA A 45 -36.80 4.19 -0.25
N LYS A 46 -37.17 3.52 0.87
CA LYS A 46 -36.48 3.70 2.19
C LYS A 46 -35.13 3.04 2.26
N GLY A 47 -34.80 2.09 1.36
CA GLY A 47 -33.46 1.53 1.17
C GLY A 47 -33.03 0.45 2.17
N ASP A 48 -33.90 0.01 3.09
CA ASP A 48 -33.62 -0.99 4.12
C ASP A 48 -34.09 -2.41 3.80
N VAL A 49 -34.84 -2.59 2.70
CA VAL A 49 -35.32 -3.91 2.25
C VAL A 49 -34.21 -4.64 1.50
N GLU A 50 -33.83 -5.82 1.99
CA GLU A 50 -32.75 -6.63 1.41
C GLU A 50 -33.25 -7.57 0.31
N VAL A 51 -34.45 -8.18 0.53
CA VAL A 51 -35.04 -9.11 -0.41
C VAL A 51 -36.52 -8.74 -0.64
N ALA A 52 -36.99 -8.78 -1.89
CA ALA A 52 -38.39 -8.62 -2.23
C ALA A 52 -38.91 -9.87 -2.94
N LEU A 53 -39.96 -10.47 -2.39
CA LEU A 53 -40.72 -11.51 -3.05
C LEU A 53 -41.90 -10.81 -3.78
N CYS A 54 -41.89 -10.78 -5.10
CA CYS A 54 -42.83 -9.98 -5.88
C CYS A 54 -43.65 -10.84 -6.83
N ASP A 55 -44.96 -10.75 -6.71
CA ASP A 55 -45.85 -11.33 -7.73
C ASP A 55 -45.70 -10.58 -9.05
N ILE A 56 -45.73 -11.34 -10.14
CA ILE A 56 -45.65 -10.76 -11.48
C ILE A 56 -46.98 -10.07 -11.85
N ASN A 57 -48.09 -10.67 -11.50
CA ASN A 57 -49.42 -10.24 -11.94
C ASN A 57 -50.14 -9.49 -10.82
N MET A 58 -50.03 -8.19 -10.80
CA MET A 58 -50.74 -7.31 -9.86
C MET A 58 -51.60 -6.27 -10.62
N PRO A 59 -52.71 -5.82 -10.04
CA PRO A 59 -53.69 -4.98 -10.78
C PRO A 59 -53.22 -3.54 -11.02
N ASP A 60 -52.29 -3.01 -10.23
CA ASP A 60 -51.85 -1.61 -10.29
C ASP A 60 -50.55 -1.42 -11.09
N LEU A 61 -49.55 -2.26 -10.86
CA LEU A 61 -48.28 -2.33 -11.58
C LEU A 61 -47.85 -3.79 -11.61
N THR A 62 -47.35 -4.25 -12.74
CA THR A 62 -46.80 -5.60 -12.84
C THR A 62 -45.48 -5.69 -12.02
N GLY A 63 -45.18 -6.87 -11.47
CA GLY A 63 -43.94 -7.08 -10.75
C GLY A 63 -42.69 -6.78 -11.58
N ILE A 64 -42.75 -6.98 -12.91
CA ILE A 64 -41.63 -6.66 -13.82
C ILE A 64 -41.41 -5.15 -13.91
N GLU A 65 -42.48 -4.36 -13.93
CA GLU A 65 -42.39 -2.89 -13.88
C GLU A 65 -41.81 -2.43 -12.53
N VAL A 66 -42.24 -3.03 -11.42
CA VAL A 66 -41.65 -2.74 -10.07
C VAL A 66 -40.17 -2.97 -10.06
N VAL A 67 -39.65 -4.09 -10.61
CA VAL A 67 -38.21 -4.35 -10.68
C VAL A 67 -37.53 -3.31 -11.54
N ARG A 68 -38.08 -2.98 -12.71
CA ARG A 68 -37.49 -2.01 -13.64
C ARG A 68 -37.38 -0.61 -13.01
N ASP A 69 -38.44 -0.15 -12.36
CA ASP A 69 -38.49 1.16 -11.71
C ASP A 69 -37.55 1.22 -10.49
N ALA A 70 -37.52 0.15 -9.70
CA ALA A 70 -36.56 0.03 -8.58
C ALA A 70 -35.10 0.09 -9.07
N ARG A 71 -34.75 -0.60 -10.17
CA ARG A 71 -33.42 -0.53 -10.77
C ARG A 71 -33.09 0.85 -11.33
N ALA A 72 -34.06 1.50 -12.00
CA ALA A 72 -33.88 2.88 -12.49
C ALA A 72 -33.69 3.89 -11.36
N ALA A 73 -34.30 3.66 -10.18
CA ALA A 73 -34.11 4.45 -8.98
C ALA A 73 -32.83 4.10 -8.18
N GLY A 74 -31.98 3.13 -8.63
CA GLY A 74 -30.76 2.71 -7.94
C GLY A 74 -30.97 1.90 -6.67
N ILE A 75 -32.13 1.29 -6.48
CA ILE A 75 -32.47 0.49 -5.29
C ILE A 75 -31.80 -0.89 -5.39
N ASP A 76 -30.97 -1.24 -4.37
CA ASP A 76 -30.18 -2.50 -4.30
C ASP A 76 -30.92 -3.63 -3.55
N THR A 77 -32.23 -3.77 -3.78
CA THR A 77 -33.02 -4.89 -3.26
C THR A 77 -32.90 -6.11 -4.19
N THR A 78 -32.72 -7.31 -3.62
CA THR A 78 -32.72 -8.56 -4.40
C THR A 78 -34.13 -9.04 -4.63
N PHE A 79 -34.59 -9.09 -5.90
CA PHE A 79 -35.94 -9.48 -6.26
C PHE A 79 -36.03 -10.98 -6.61
N ILE A 80 -36.95 -11.71 -5.97
CA ILE A 80 -37.41 -13.05 -6.39
C ILE A 80 -38.84 -12.88 -6.92
N MET A 81 -39.06 -13.24 -8.18
CA MET A 81 -40.37 -13.10 -8.79
C MET A 81 -41.20 -14.32 -8.52
N MET A 82 -42.51 -14.13 -8.27
CA MET A 82 -43.50 -15.22 -8.10
C MET A 82 -44.48 -15.20 -9.26
N THR A 83 -44.79 -16.35 -9.81
CA THR A 83 -45.72 -16.46 -10.92
C THR A 83 -46.65 -17.70 -10.80
N ALA A 84 -47.89 -17.54 -11.19
CA ALA A 84 -48.82 -18.65 -11.30
C ALA A 84 -48.68 -19.45 -12.63
N TYR A 85 -48.02 -18.84 -13.63
CA TYR A 85 -47.84 -19.44 -14.96
C TYR A 85 -46.37 -19.65 -15.28
N SER A 86 -46.03 -20.88 -15.69
CA SER A 86 -44.69 -21.27 -16.10
C SER A 86 -44.38 -20.91 -17.57
N SER A 87 -44.59 -19.65 -17.98
CA SER A 87 -44.16 -19.27 -19.32
C SER A 87 -42.68 -18.91 -19.28
N VAL A 88 -41.89 -19.53 -20.14
CA VAL A 88 -40.46 -19.27 -20.29
C VAL A 88 -40.22 -17.79 -20.64
N ASP A 89 -41.09 -17.19 -21.44
CA ASP A 89 -40.96 -15.82 -21.88
C ASP A 89 -41.07 -14.82 -20.72
N THR A 90 -42.02 -15.01 -19.81
CA THR A 90 -42.20 -14.16 -18.63
C THR A 90 -41.04 -14.25 -17.66
N ALA A 91 -40.46 -15.45 -17.48
CA ALA A 91 -39.25 -15.65 -16.66
C ALA A 91 -38.05 -14.93 -17.28
N ILE A 92 -37.85 -15.04 -18.59
CA ILE A 92 -36.77 -14.34 -19.30
C ILE A 92 -36.93 -12.82 -19.18
N GLU A 93 -38.16 -12.29 -19.28
CA GLU A 93 -38.45 -10.86 -19.17
C GLU A 93 -38.15 -10.36 -17.75
N ALA A 94 -38.53 -11.10 -16.72
CA ALA A 94 -38.22 -10.79 -15.32
C ALA A 94 -36.70 -10.73 -15.05
N MET A 95 -35.97 -11.71 -15.58
CA MET A 95 -34.50 -11.74 -15.45
C MET A 95 -33.82 -10.58 -16.20
N LYS A 96 -34.32 -10.22 -17.40
CA LYS A 96 -33.84 -9.04 -18.16
C LYS A 96 -34.12 -7.72 -17.44
N ALA A 97 -35.24 -7.64 -16.69
CA ALA A 97 -35.56 -6.48 -15.88
C ALA A 97 -34.63 -6.31 -14.63
N GLY A 98 -33.88 -7.34 -14.26
CA GLY A 98 -32.94 -7.32 -13.14
C GLY A 98 -33.42 -8.08 -11.91
N ALA A 99 -34.34 -9.02 -12.05
CA ALA A 99 -34.70 -9.98 -11.01
C ALA A 99 -33.52 -10.95 -10.77
N PHE A 100 -33.35 -11.40 -9.55
CA PHE A 100 -32.33 -12.39 -9.17
C PHE A 100 -32.74 -13.81 -9.56
N ASP A 101 -34.06 -14.13 -9.34
CA ASP A 101 -34.63 -15.44 -9.62
C ASP A 101 -36.16 -15.36 -9.75
N TYR A 102 -36.77 -16.48 -10.15
CA TYR A 102 -38.21 -16.61 -10.18
C TYR A 102 -38.64 -17.95 -9.53
N MET A 103 -39.88 -17.97 -9.02
CA MET A 103 -40.51 -19.14 -8.39
C MET A 103 -41.93 -19.30 -8.89
N ILE A 104 -42.38 -20.55 -9.03
CA ILE A 104 -43.73 -20.88 -9.45
C ILE A 104 -44.61 -21.02 -8.21
N LYS A 105 -45.80 -20.40 -8.21
CA LYS A 105 -46.85 -20.59 -7.17
C LYS A 105 -47.48 -21.98 -7.33
N PRO A 106 -47.72 -22.74 -6.25
CA PRO A 106 -47.54 -22.36 -4.85
C PRO A 106 -46.04 -22.45 -4.43
N VAL A 107 -45.56 -21.37 -3.80
CA VAL A 107 -44.15 -21.26 -3.36
C VAL A 107 -43.89 -22.28 -2.23
N ARG A 108 -42.95 -23.16 -2.44
CA ARG A 108 -42.52 -24.15 -1.45
C ARG A 108 -41.56 -23.52 -0.43
N SER A 109 -41.89 -23.70 0.85
CA SER A 109 -41.05 -23.10 1.93
C SER A 109 -39.62 -23.59 1.98
N ASP A 110 -39.36 -24.85 1.60
CA ASP A 110 -38.02 -25.44 1.52
C ASP A 110 -37.19 -24.80 0.39
N GLU A 111 -37.77 -24.61 -0.77
CA GLU A 111 -37.13 -24.00 -1.92
C GLU A 111 -36.85 -22.52 -1.65
N LEU A 112 -37.84 -21.78 -1.09
CA LEU A 112 -37.63 -20.38 -0.71
C LEU A 112 -36.50 -20.23 0.34
N ALA A 113 -36.49 -21.08 1.35
CA ALA A 113 -35.43 -21.04 2.38
C ALA A 113 -34.04 -21.22 1.79
N GLN A 114 -33.85 -22.16 0.81
CA GLN A 114 -32.57 -22.33 0.11
C GLN A 114 -32.13 -21.08 -0.65
N ARG A 115 -33.08 -20.41 -1.34
CA ARG A 115 -32.79 -19.18 -2.08
C ARG A 115 -32.41 -18.04 -1.13
N LEU A 116 -33.10 -17.90 0.00
CA LEU A 116 -32.81 -16.89 0.99
C LEU A 116 -31.40 -17.09 1.62
N VAL A 117 -30.98 -18.35 1.89
CA VAL A 117 -29.63 -18.65 2.33
C VAL A 117 -28.58 -18.24 1.29
N GLN A 118 -28.80 -18.58 0.01
CA GLN A 118 -27.88 -18.17 -1.08
C GLN A 118 -27.75 -16.64 -1.18
N ILE A 119 -28.88 -15.92 -1.04
CA ILE A 119 -28.87 -14.45 -1.06
C ILE A 119 -28.15 -13.89 0.16
N ALA A 120 -28.39 -14.44 1.36
CA ALA A 120 -27.71 -14.01 2.59
C ALA A 120 -26.18 -14.20 2.49
N ASP A 121 -25.72 -15.37 2.00
CA ASP A 121 -24.30 -15.66 1.79
C ASP A 121 -23.68 -14.71 0.75
N MET A 122 -24.37 -14.47 -0.36
CA MET A 122 -23.89 -13.55 -1.40
C MET A 122 -23.80 -12.11 -0.91
N ARG A 123 -24.78 -11.64 -0.12
CA ARG A 123 -24.76 -10.29 0.48
C ARG A 123 -23.71 -10.18 1.60
N GLY A 124 -23.55 -11.22 2.41
CA GLY A 124 -22.48 -11.32 3.41
C GLY A 124 -21.09 -11.17 2.79
N LEU A 125 -20.81 -11.96 1.75
CA LEU A 125 -19.55 -11.89 0.98
C LEU A 125 -19.34 -10.52 0.30
N ARG A 126 -20.41 -9.88 -0.19
CA ARG A 126 -20.32 -8.51 -0.73
C ARG A 126 -20.03 -7.50 0.38
N GLY A 127 -20.71 -7.59 1.52
CA GLY A 127 -20.48 -6.73 2.68
C GLY A 127 -19.06 -6.88 3.26
N GLU A 128 -18.57 -8.13 3.39
CA GLU A 128 -17.17 -8.41 3.78
C GLU A 128 -16.18 -7.83 2.76
N ASN A 129 -16.44 -8.02 1.46
CA ASN A 129 -15.60 -7.49 0.39
C ASN A 129 -15.61 -5.96 0.36
N GLU A 130 -16.76 -5.31 0.60
CA GLU A 130 -16.85 -3.86 0.75
C GLU A 130 -16.16 -3.37 2.02
N THR A 131 -16.30 -4.10 3.12
CA THR A 131 -15.61 -3.78 4.38
C THR A 131 -14.10 -3.99 4.24
N LEU A 132 -13.67 -5.08 3.61
CA LEU A 132 -12.27 -5.31 3.27
C LEU A 132 -11.74 -4.28 2.27
N ARG A 133 -12.54 -3.91 1.27
CA ARG A 133 -12.22 -2.79 0.36
C ARG A 133 -12.17 -1.46 1.09
N LYS A 134 -13.09 -1.18 2.01
CA LYS A 134 -13.04 0.02 2.86
C LYS A 134 -11.86 -0.01 3.83
N LEU A 135 -11.45 -1.17 4.35
CA LEU A 135 -10.24 -1.32 5.16
C LEU A 135 -8.96 -1.21 4.32
N VAL A 136 -9.00 -1.64 3.07
CA VAL A 136 -7.89 -1.51 2.10
C VAL A 136 -7.91 -0.12 1.43
N VAL A 137 -9.08 0.45 1.13
CA VAL A 137 -9.29 1.79 0.56
C VAL A 137 -9.45 2.84 1.67
N GLY A 138 -9.92 2.48 2.86
CA GLY A 138 -10.10 3.33 4.03
C GLY A 138 -8.82 3.76 4.74
N ARG A 139 -7.67 3.24 4.34
CA ARG A 139 -6.44 4.02 4.38
C ARG A 139 -6.46 5.01 3.20
N ARG A 140 -7.30 6.05 3.29
CA ARG A 140 -6.87 7.34 2.81
C ARG A 140 -5.61 7.62 3.63
N ASP A 141 -4.46 7.22 3.07
CA ASP A 141 -3.24 7.86 3.47
C ASP A 141 -3.53 9.34 3.23
N ASP A 142 -3.75 10.08 4.32
CA ASP A 142 -3.82 11.53 4.23
C ASP A 142 -2.59 11.94 3.44
N PRO A 143 -2.72 12.77 2.41
CA PRO A 143 -1.59 13.09 1.56
C PRO A 143 -0.46 13.56 2.48
N CYS A 144 0.66 12.86 2.40
CA CYS A 144 1.82 13.19 3.21
C CYS A 144 2.14 14.68 2.99
N PRO A 145 2.15 15.50 4.03
CA PRO A 145 2.28 16.94 3.87
C PRO A 145 3.65 17.26 3.26
N THR A 146 3.64 17.88 2.08
CA THR A 146 4.84 18.31 1.36
C THR A 146 4.90 19.83 1.37
N VAL A 147 6.06 20.37 1.74
CA VAL A 147 6.31 21.82 1.83
C VAL A 147 7.29 22.26 0.75
N SER A 148 8.16 21.35 0.33
CA SER A 148 9.23 21.57 -0.65
C SER A 148 8.70 22.12 -1.99
N PRO A 149 9.37 23.12 -2.59
CA PRO A 149 9.06 23.61 -3.93
C PRO A 149 9.12 22.50 -5.01
N LEU A 150 10.04 21.55 -4.87
CA LEU A 150 10.20 20.41 -5.79
C LEU A 150 8.96 19.53 -5.78
N MET A 151 8.43 19.22 -4.60
CA MET A 151 7.20 18.42 -4.49
C MET A 151 5.97 19.17 -5.00
N ARG A 152 5.88 20.48 -4.82
CA ARG A 152 4.82 21.29 -5.42
C ARG A 152 4.84 21.31 -6.94
N VAL A 153 6.04 21.24 -7.55
CA VAL A 153 6.18 21.07 -9.01
C VAL A 153 5.68 19.69 -9.41
N LEU A 154 6.08 18.66 -8.66
CA LEU A 154 5.63 17.28 -8.87
C LEU A 154 4.10 17.16 -8.79
N ASP A 155 3.46 17.74 -7.75
CA ASP A 155 2.01 17.73 -7.58
C ASP A 155 1.28 18.40 -8.76
N ARG A 156 1.82 19.49 -9.27
CA ARG A 156 1.28 20.15 -10.49
C ARG A 156 1.41 19.27 -11.73
N LEU A 157 2.48 18.50 -11.86
CA LEU A 157 2.64 17.55 -12.98
C LEU A 157 1.65 16.38 -12.82
N ILE A 158 1.48 15.86 -11.60
CA ILE A 158 0.49 14.84 -11.29
C ILE A 158 -0.91 15.32 -11.67
N ALA A 159 -1.32 16.51 -11.22
CA ALA A 159 -2.63 17.07 -11.51
C ALA A 159 -2.91 17.22 -13.03
N LYS A 160 -1.86 17.46 -13.84
CA LYS A 160 -1.98 17.56 -15.31
C LYS A 160 -2.09 16.20 -15.99
N VAL A 161 -1.34 15.18 -15.53
CA VAL A 161 -1.30 13.87 -16.17
C VAL A 161 -2.39 12.93 -15.66
N ALA A 162 -2.85 13.12 -14.41
CA ALA A 162 -3.84 12.23 -13.79
C ALA A 162 -5.14 12.09 -14.61
N PRO A 163 -5.76 13.15 -15.17
CA PRO A 163 -6.98 13.04 -15.96
C PRO A 163 -6.79 12.35 -17.31
N THR A 164 -5.56 12.09 -17.76
CA THR A 164 -5.29 11.42 -19.04
C THR A 164 -5.17 9.91 -18.88
N ASP A 165 -5.35 9.16 -19.97
CA ASP A 165 -5.09 7.70 -20.02
C ASP A 165 -3.62 7.37 -20.37
N SER A 166 -2.74 8.37 -20.39
CA SER A 166 -1.33 8.17 -20.72
C SER A 166 -0.65 7.27 -19.71
N THR A 167 0.26 6.42 -20.19
CA THR A 167 1.19 5.67 -19.34
C THR A 167 2.12 6.65 -18.64
N VAL A 168 2.36 6.44 -17.35
CA VAL A 168 3.24 7.28 -16.53
C VAL A 168 4.39 6.45 -15.99
N LEU A 169 5.62 6.91 -16.23
CA LEU A 169 6.83 6.33 -15.64
C LEU A 169 7.30 7.20 -14.48
N VAL A 170 7.29 6.64 -13.27
CA VAL A 170 7.75 7.28 -12.04
C VAL A 170 9.17 6.82 -11.73
N SER A 171 10.16 7.69 -11.83
CA SER A 171 11.55 7.41 -11.50
C SER A 171 11.95 8.02 -10.17
N GLY A 172 12.97 7.47 -9.52
CA GLY A 172 13.53 7.99 -8.28
C GLY A 172 14.16 6.89 -7.44
N GLU A 173 14.98 7.28 -6.48
CA GLU A 173 15.70 6.35 -5.60
C GLU A 173 14.72 5.43 -4.81
N SER A 174 15.27 4.33 -4.26
CA SER A 174 14.47 3.48 -3.37
C SER A 174 14.01 4.26 -2.14
N GLY A 175 12.75 4.03 -1.71
CA GLY A 175 12.20 4.69 -0.52
C GLY A 175 11.75 6.14 -0.68
N THR A 176 11.81 6.74 -1.88
CA THR A 176 11.38 8.15 -2.12
C THR A 176 9.88 8.37 -2.08
N GLY A 177 9.06 7.29 -2.11
CA GLY A 177 7.60 7.39 -2.12
C GLY A 177 6.97 7.25 -3.52
N LYS A 178 7.62 6.57 -4.46
CA LYS A 178 7.09 6.34 -5.82
C LYS A 178 5.68 5.71 -5.82
N GLY A 179 5.41 4.79 -4.90
CA GLY A 179 4.09 4.18 -4.73
C GLY A 179 3.01 5.17 -4.28
N VAL A 180 3.36 6.14 -3.42
CA VAL A 180 2.46 7.23 -3.00
C VAL A 180 2.13 8.11 -4.20
N VAL A 181 3.12 8.46 -5.02
CA VAL A 181 2.93 9.22 -6.28
C VAL A 181 2.02 8.47 -7.25
N ALA A 182 2.24 7.17 -7.45
CA ALA A 182 1.39 6.34 -8.31
C ALA A 182 -0.07 6.29 -7.83
N ARG A 183 -0.28 6.18 -6.53
CA ARG A 183 -1.61 6.24 -5.92
C ARG A 183 -2.26 7.61 -6.09
N ALA A 184 -1.51 8.70 -5.91
CA ALA A 184 -2.00 10.07 -6.14
C ALA A 184 -2.42 10.29 -7.59
N ILE A 185 -1.66 9.76 -8.57
CA ILE A 185 -2.03 9.78 -10.00
C ILE A 185 -3.36 9.06 -10.23
N HIS A 186 -3.56 7.89 -9.62
CA HIS A 186 -4.82 7.15 -9.74
C HIS A 186 -6.00 7.89 -9.08
N GLN A 187 -5.83 8.39 -7.86
CA GLN A 187 -6.88 9.09 -7.10
C GLN A 187 -7.36 10.38 -7.78
N GLN A 188 -6.49 11.06 -8.53
CA GLN A 188 -6.83 12.26 -9.30
C GLN A 188 -7.25 11.96 -10.75
N SER A 189 -7.36 10.68 -11.14
CA SER A 189 -7.72 10.25 -12.48
C SER A 189 -9.22 10.08 -12.67
N LEU A 190 -9.66 9.93 -13.93
CA LEU A 190 -11.03 9.55 -14.28
C LEU A 190 -11.39 8.12 -13.85
N ARG A 191 -10.41 7.36 -13.35
CA ARG A 191 -10.55 5.98 -12.87
C ARG A 191 -10.43 5.87 -11.34
N ALA A 192 -10.55 6.97 -10.60
CA ALA A 192 -10.35 7.02 -9.14
C ALA A 192 -11.26 6.05 -8.37
N ASP A 193 -12.49 5.81 -8.87
CA ASP A 193 -13.46 4.88 -8.26
C ASP A 193 -13.27 3.42 -8.74
N ARG A 194 -12.26 3.15 -9.56
CA ARG A 194 -11.97 1.83 -10.11
C ARG A 194 -10.84 1.15 -9.35
N ALA A 195 -10.55 -0.10 -9.72
CA ALA A 195 -9.48 -0.87 -9.09
C ALA A 195 -8.11 -0.20 -9.29
N PHE A 196 -7.32 -0.13 -8.21
CA PHE A 196 -5.88 0.16 -8.24
C PHE A 196 -5.13 -1.09 -7.79
N ILE A 197 -4.42 -1.72 -8.71
CA ILE A 197 -3.71 -2.99 -8.48
C ILE A 197 -2.21 -2.73 -8.42
N PRO A 198 -1.61 -2.62 -7.21
CA PRO A 198 -0.17 -2.50 -7.06
C PRO A 198 0.52 -3.86 -7.21
N VAL A 199 1.58 -3.90 -7.99
CA VAL A 199 2.39 -5.10 -8.26
C VAL A 199 3.86 -4.74 -8.12
N ASN A 200 4.58 -5.37 -7.21
CA ASN A 200 6.04 -5.26 -7.17
C ASN A 200 6.65 -6.38 -8.01
N CYS A 201 7.30 -6.00 -9.13
CA CYS A 201 7.87 -6.95 -10.08
C CYS A 201 9.07 -7.71 -9.50
N GLY A 202 9.80 -7.13 -8.56
CA GLY A 202 10.94 -7.79 -7.90
C GLY A 202 10.55 -8.74 -6.77
N ALA A 203 9.32 -8.63 -6.24
CA ALA A 203 8.86 -9.47 -5.13
C ALA A 203 8.27 -10.82 -5.56
N ILE A 204 7.88 -10.96 -6.83
CA ILE A 204 7.28 -12.18 -7.37
C ILE A 204 8.38 -13.04 -8.02
N PRO A 205 8.50 -14.32 -7.66
CA PRO A 205 9.42 -15.23 -8.33
C PRO A 205 9.22 -15.26 -9.86
N GLU A 206 10.31 -15.27 -10.62
CA GLU A 206 10.29 -15.16 -12.09
C GLU A 206 9.38 -16.20 -12.76
N ASN A 207 9.37 -17.42 -12.28
CA ASN A 207 8.54 -18.52 -12.78
C ASN A 207 7.04 -18.34 -12.52
N LEU A 208 6.64 -17.46 -11.59
CA LEU A 208 5.24 -17.17 -11.28
C LEU A 208 4.77 -15.85 -11.89
N LEU A 209 5.68 -14.93 -12.20
CA LEU A 209 5.37 -13.62 -12.74
C LEU A 209 4.39 -13.68 -13.92
N GLU A 210 4.65 -14.58 -14.88
CA GLU A 210 3.81 -14.68 -16.07
C GLU A 210 2.39 -15.13 -15.72
N SER A 211 2.25 -16.11 -14.84
CA SER A 211 0.97 -16.62 -14.38
C SER A 211 0.18 -15.60 -13.56
N GLU A 212 0.87 -14.82 -12.72
CA GLU A 212 0.23 -13.76 -11.94
C GLU A 212 -0.24 -12.62 -12.84
N PHE A 213 0.58 -12.14 -13.79
CA PHE A 213 0.22 -11.04 -14.67
C PHE A 213 -0.91 -11.38 -15.64
N PHE A 214 -0.79 -12.51 -16.35
CA PHE A 214 -1.68 -12.84 -17.47
C PHE A 214 -2.76 -13.88 -17.12
N GLY A 215 -2.59 -14.58 -15.98
CA GLY A 215 -3.46 -15.67 -15.59
C GLY A 215 -3.14 -16.98 -16.33
N HIS A 216 -3.81 -18.06 -15.95
CA HIS A 216 -3.64 -19.36 -16.56
C HIS A 216 -4.95 -20.16 -16.60
N THR A 217 -5.04 -21.08 -17.54
CA THR A 217 -6.09 -22.11 -17.60
C THR A 217 -5.68 -23.32 -16.76
N LYS A 218 -6.65 -24.14 -16.39
CA LYS A 218 -6.37 -25.43 -15.74
C LYS A 218 -5.46 -26.28 -16.63
N GLY A 219 -4.37 -26.82 -16.06
CA GLY A 219 -3.41 -27.67 -16.75
C GLY A 219 -2.37 -26.92 -17.59
N ALA A 220 -2.26 -25.59 -17.49
CA ALA A 220 -1.29 -24.79 -18.26
C ALA A 220 0.17 -25.11 -17.91
N PHE A 221 0.43 -25.56 -16.69
CA PHE A 221 1.75 -26.00 -16.20
C PHE A 221 1.58 -26.98 -15.03
N THR A 222 2.65 -27.62 -14.60
CA THR A 222 2.64 -28.57 -13.46
C THR A 222 2.26 -27.81 -12.18
N GLY A 223 1.11 -28.16 -11.56
CA GLY A 223 0.54 -27.46 -10.40
C GLY A 223 -0.59 -26.47 -10.72
N ALA A 224 -0.97 -26.30 -11.99
CA ALA A 224 -2.13 -25.51 -12.40
C ALA A 224 -3.45 -26.28 -12.22
N ASP A 225 -3.83 -26.59 -10.98
CA ASP A 225 -5.03 -27.39 -10.67
C ASP A 225 -6.34 -26.66 -10.97
N ARG A 226 -6.33 -25.33 -10.96
CA ARG A 226 -7.49 -24.47 -11.23
C ARG A 226 -7.08 -23.33 -12.17
N ALA A 227 -8.04 -22.83 -12.96
CA ALA A 227 -7.83 -21.63 -13.73
C ALA A 227 -7.79 -20.40 -12.79
N ARG A 228 -6.88 -19.45 -13.06
CA ARG A 228 -6.76 -18.21 -12.30
C ARG A 228 -6.76 -17.00 -13.25
N LYS A 229 -7.50 -15.96 -12.88
CA LYS A 229 -7.46 -14.66 -13.57
C LYS A 229 -6.14 -13.96 -13.28
N GLY A 230 -5.55 -13.32 -14.30
CA GLY A 230 -4.33 -12.52 -14.14
C GLY A 230 -4.64 -11.11 -13.68
N LEU A 231 -3.62 -10.45 -13.13
CA LEU A 231 -3.68 -9.09 -12.57
C LEU A 231 -4.15 -8.05 -13.60
N PHE A 232 -3.81 -8.20 -14.89
CA PHE A 232 -4.34 -7.32 -15.93
C PHE A 232 -5.85 -7.43 -16.13
N LEU A 233 -6.42 -8.62 -15.97
CA LEU A 233 -7.88 -8.83 -16.02
C LEU A 233 -8.57 -8.35 -14.74
N GLU A 234 -7.89 -8.38 -13.61
CA GLU A 234 -8.39 -7.83 -12.34
C GLU A 234 -8.37 -6.30 -12.34
N ALA A 235 -7.38 -5.70 -13.04
CA ALA A 235 -7.25 -4.27 -13.20
C ALA A 235 -8.14 -3.68 -14.33
N ASP A 236 -8.95 -4.49 -14.99
CA ASP A 236 -9.78 -4.02 -16.11
C ASP A 236 -10.63 -2.80 -15.75
N LYS A 237 -10.64 -1.79 -16.61
CA LYS A 237 -11.21 -0.45 -16.41
C LYS A 237 -10.62 0.36 -15.25
N GLY A 238 -9.58 -0.16 -14.60
CA GLY A 238 -8.86 0.47 -13.50
C GLY A 238 -7.45 0.90 -13.86
N THR A 239 -6.56 0.83 -12.86
CA THR A 239 -5.14 1.18 -12.99
C THR A 239 -4.29 0.04 -12.43
N ILE A 240 -3.27 -0.39 -13.16
CA ILE A 240 -2.22 -1.26 -12.65
C ILE A 240 -0.97 -0.43 -12.36
N PHE A 241 -0.40 -0.61 -11.18
CA PHE A 241 0.85 0.02 -10.78
C PHE A 241 1.96 -1.03 -10.74
N LEU A 242 2.95 -0.89 -11.63
CA LEU A 242 4.08 -1.81 -11.78
C LEU A 242 5.31 -1.20 -11.10
N ASP A 243 5.57 -1.58 -9.85
CA ASP A 243 6.77 -1.15 -9.13
C ASP A 243 7.97 -2.01 -9.52
N GLU A 244 9.16 -1.40 -9.52
CA GLU A 244 10.42 -2.05 -9.89
C GLU A 244 10.35 -2.69 -11.31
N ILE A 245 9.80 -1.95 -12.29
CA ILE A 245 9.60 -2.44 -13.67
C ILE A 245 10.92 -2.91 -14.33
N GLY A 246 12.06 -2.38 -13.90
CA GLY A 246 13.39 -2.78 -14.37
C GLY A 246 13.81 -4.21 -13.95
N GLU A 247 13.05 -4.87 -13.04
CA GLU A 247 13.29 -6.24 -12.62
C GLU A 247 12.60 -7.26 -13.54
N LEU A 248 11.75 -6.82 -14.49
CA LEU A 248 11.03 -7.74 -15.36
C LEU A 248 11.98 -8.49 -16.32
N PRO A 249 11.88 -9.82 -16.43
CA PRO A 249 12.58 -10.60 -17.43
C PRO A 249 12.22 -10.18 -18.86
N LEU A 250 13.18 -10.24 -19.78
CA LEU A 250 13.00 -9.84 -21.19
C LEU A 250 11.79 -10.52 -21.86
N ALA A 251 11.53 -11.78 -21.55
CA ALA A 251 10.38 -12.50 -22.10
C ALA A 251 9.03 -11.87 -21.70
N LEU A 252 8.94 -11.35 -20.46
CA LEU A 252 7.74 -10.68 -19.96
C LEU A 252 7.63 -9.24 -20.47
N GLN A 253 8.75 -8.58 -20.74
CA GLN A 253 8.75 -7.26 -21.36
C GLN A 253 8.06 -7.29 -22.74
N VAL A 254 8.25 -8.36 -23.54
CA VAL A 254 7.56 -8.54 -24.82
C VAL A 254 6.04 -8.62 -24.63
N LYS A 255 5.60 -9.40 -23.65
CA LYS A 255 4.17 -9.57 -23.37
C LYS A 255 3.54 -8.29 -22.83
N LEU A 256 4.26 -7.57 -21.98
CA LEU A 256 3.82 -6.27 -21.46
C LEU A 256 3.67 -5.24 -22.59
N LEU A 257 4.61 -5.20 -23.55
CA LEU A 257 4.52 -4.35 -24.72
C LEU A 257 3.25 -4.66 -25.51
N HIS A 258 2.95 -5.93 -25.74
CA HIS A 258 1.73 -6.33 -26.42
C HIS A 258 0.46 -5.84 -25.71
N VAL A 259 0.41 -5.91 -24.37
CA VAL A 259 -0.73 -5.37 -23.60
C VAL A 259 -0.84 -3.85 -23.76
N LEU A 260 0.29 -3.12 -23.75
CA LEU A 260 0.32 -1.67 -23.93
C LEU A 260 -0.18 -1.21 -25.32
N GLU A 261 0.08 -2.02 -26.35
CA GLU A 261 -0.24 -1.67 -27.75
C GLU A 261 -1.61 -2.19 -28.17
N ALA A 262 -1.81 -3.51 -28.00
CA ALA A 262 -3.02 -4.18 -28.47
C ALA A 262 -4.18 -4.09 -27.47
N LYS A 263 -3.91 -3.76 -26.20
CA LYS A 263 -4.87 -3.83 -25.08
C LYS A 263 -5.51 -5.22 -24.96
N GLU A 264 -4.69 -6.24 -25.13
CA GLU A 264 -5.09 -7.63 -25.14
C GLU A 264 -4.20 -8.48 -24.22
N VAL A 265 -4.81 -9.44 -23.54
CA VAL A 265 -4.14 -10.39 -22.65
C VAL A 265 -4.46 -11.81 -23.08
N ARG A 266 -3.44 -12.66 -23.13
CA ARG A 266 -3.58 -14.09 -23.40
C ARG A 266 -3.18 -14.87 -22.14
N PRO A 267 -4.11 -15.56 -21.47
CA PRO A 267 -3.76 -16.43 -20.34
C PRO A 267 -2.88 -17.61 -20.77
N LEU A 268 -2.00 -18.08 -19.89
CA LEU A 268 -1.16 -19.26 -20.14
C LEU A 268 -2.03 -20.47 -20.40
N GLY A 269 -1.65 -21.28 -21.40
CA GLY A 269 -2.39 -22.46 -21.81
C GLY A 269 -3.71 -22.16 -22.56
N SER A 270 -3.96 -20.90 -22.95
CA SER A 270 -5.16 -20.52 -23.70
C SER A 270 -4.78 -19.90 -25.04
N GLU A 271 -5.53 -20.22 -26.10
CA GLU A 271 -5.47 -19.51 -27.37
C GLU A 271 -6.39 -18.29 -27.41
N GLN A 272 -7.31 -18.19 -26.46
CA GLN A 272 -8.27 -17.08 -26.39
C GLN A 272 -7.60 -15.80 -25.89
N VAL A 273 -7.71 -14.75 -26.70
CA VAL A 273 -7.29 -13.40 -26.34
C VAL A 273 -8.46 -12.67 -25.65
N ARG A 274 -8.18 -11.93 -24.61
CA ARG A 274 -9.15 -11.10 -23.89
C ARG A 274 -8.75 -9.64 -23.97
N LYS A 275 -9.67 -8.78 -24.38
CA LYS A 275 -9.47 -7.33 -24.38
C LYS A 275 -9.50 -6.81 -22.95
N VAL A 276 -8.60 -5.89 -22.64
CA VAL A 276 -8.50 -5.21 -21.35
C VAL A 276 -8.32 -3.71 -21.58
N ASP A 277 -8.96 -2.92 -20.73
CA ASP A 277 -8.81 -1.46 -20.71
C ASP A 277 -8.16 -1.06 -19.38
N VAL A 278 -6.83 -1.09 -19.32
CA VAL A 278 -6.07 -0.83 -18.11
C VAL A 278 -5.15 0.36 -18.30
N ARG A 279 -5.20 1.32 -17.38
CA ARG A 279 -4.19 2.38 -17.29
C ARG A 279 -2.96 1.84 -16.58
N ILE A 280 -1.77 2.13 -17.13
CA ILE A 280 -0.50 1.65 -16.57
C ILE A 280 0.27 2.83 -15.97
N VAL A 281 0.68 2.65 -14.71
CA VAL A 281 1.67 3.49 -14.02
C VAL A 281 2.84 2.57 -13.67
N ALA A 282 4.03 2.88 -14.14
CA ALA A 282 5.24 2.10 -13.85
C ALA A 282 6.20 2.89 -12.96
N ALA A 283 6.94 2.21 -12.10
CA ALA A 283 7.97 2.83 -11.28
C ALA A 283 9.30 2.07 -11.34
N THR A 284 10.39 2.82 -11.20
CA THR A 284 11.73 2.26 -11.20
C THR A 284 12.71 3.11 -10.38
N ASN A 285 13.70 2.47 -9.80
CA ASN A 285 14.89 3.10 -9.23
C ASN A 285 16.12 2.95 -10.13
N ARG A 286 16.01 2.23 -11.26
CA ARG A 286 17.08 2.00 -12.23
C ARG A 286 16.97 2.95 -13.41
N ASP A 287 18.08 3.22 -14.07
CA ASP A 287 18.09 3.91 -15.36
C ASP A 287 17.68 2.94 -16.46
N LEU A 288 16.39 2.97 -16.85
CA LEU A 288 15.88 2.12 -17.92
C LEU A 288 16.51 2.44 -19.30
N ARG A 289 16.99 3.66 -19.52
CA ARG A 289 17.65 4.06 -20.75
C ARG A 289 19.01 3.39 -20.86
N GLU A 290 19.78 3.39 -19.79
CA GLU A 290 21.04 2.65 -19.70
C GLU A 290 20.80 1.13 -19.84
N MET A 291 19.76 0.61 -19.18
CA MET A 291 19.39 -0.81 -19.32
C MET A 291 19.01 -1.17 -20.76
N ALA A 292 18.32 -0.29 -21.48
CA ALA A 292 17.98 -0.50 -22.88
C ALA A 292 19.23 -0.54 -23.76
N SER A 293 20.17 0.40 -23.57
CA SER A 293 21.44 0.40 -24.34
C SER A 293 22.31 -0.83 -24.10
N THR A 294 22.18 -1.47 -22.91
CA THR A 294 22.93 -2.69 -22.55
C THR A 294 22.15 -3.99 -22.82
N GLY A 295 20.98 -3.92 -23.46
CA GLY A 295 20.15 -5.07 -23.80
C GLY A 295 19.46 -5.76 -22.61
N ARG A 296 19.48 -5.16 -21.42
CA ARG A 296 18.79 -5.65 -20.22
C ARG A 296 17.33 -5.21 -20.14
N PHE A 297 16.94 -4.23 -20.93
CA PHE A 297 15.57 -3.76 -21.10
C PHE A 297 15.32 -3.53 -22.60
N ARG A 298 14.08 -3.72 -23.07
CA ARG A 298 13.75 -3.50 -24.47
C ARG A 298 13.56 -2.00 -24.73
N GLU A 299 14.14 -1.52 -25.81
CA GLU A 299 14.06 -0.11 -26.20
C GLU A 299 12.63 0.30 -26.58
N ASP A 300 11.90 -0.58 -27.29
CA ASP A 300 10.51 -0.36 -27.68
C ASP A 300 9.58 -0.21 -26.46
N LEU A 301 9.75 -1.06 -25.47
CA LEU A 301 9.00 -0.97 -24.21
C LEU A 301 9.35 0.30 -23.43
N TYR A 302 10.64 0.68 -23.38
CA TYR A 302 11.07 1.92 -22.74
C TYR A 302 10.36 3.14 -23.32
N PHE A 303 10.34 3.30 -24.64
CA PHE A 303 9.65 4.42 -25.29
C PHE A 303 8.14 4.41 -25.05
N ARG A 304 7.53 3.23 -24.96
CA ARG A 304 6.09 3.11 -24.69
C ARG A 304 5.74 3.45 -23.23
N LEU A 305 6.61 3.11 -22.27
CA LEU A 305 6.45 3.44 -20.86
C LEU A 305 6.78 4.89 -20.54
N SER A 306 7.77 5.47 -21.22
CA SER A 306 8.29 6.82 -20.98
C SER A 306 7.44 7.93 -21.60
N GLY A 307 6.21 7.64 -22.04
CA GLY A 307 5.31 8.62 -22.66
C GLY A 307 5.09 9.88 -21.80
N PHE A 308 5.01 9.71 -20.49
CA PHE A 308 5.08 10.79 -19.51
C PHE A 308 5.96 10.34 -18.34
N SER A 309 7.06 11.05 -18.11
CA SER A 309 8.00 10.72 -17.05
C SER A 309 7.91 11.71 -15.89
N VAL A 310 7.90 11.18 -14.68
CA VAL A 310 7.85 11.94 -13.43
C VAL A 310 9.01 11.48 -12.55
N HIS A 311 9.83 12.42 -12.10
CA HIS A 311 10.94 12.13 -11.19
C HIS A 311 10.60 12.53 -9.76
N VAL A 312 10.78 11.60 -8.80
CA VAL A 312 10.58 11.85 -7.37
C VAL A 312 11.95 12.16 -6.76
N PRO A 313 12.18 13.39 -6.27
CA PRO A 313 13.46 13.78 -5.71
C PRO A 313 13.77 13.00 -4.44
N PRO A 314 15.06 12.69 -4.17
CA PRO A 314 15.49 12.08 -2.93
C PRO A 314 15.27 13.03 -1.74
N LEU A 315 15.18 12.48 -0.53
CA LEU A 315 14.82 13.26 0.67
C LEU A 315 15.84 14.35 1.00
N ARG A 316 17.14 14.12 0.71
CA ARG A 316 18.21 15.11 0.88
C ARG A 316 18.06 16.38 0.02
N GLU A 317 17.32 16.31 -1.08
CA GLU A 317 17.00 17.46 -1.96
C GLU A 317 15.72 18.20 -1.57
N ARG A 318 14.96 17.66 -0.59
CA ARG A 318 13.71 18.23 -0.07
C ARG A 318 13.67 18.21 1.45
N ARG A 319 14.76 18.64 2.09
CA ARG A 319 14.90 18.61 3.56
C ARG A 319 13.81 19.39 4.29
N GLU A 320 13.21 20.40 3.64
CA GLU A 320 12.09 21.16 4.21
C GLU A 320 10.85 20.27 4.48
N ASP A 321 10.73 19.12 3.83
CA ASP A 321 9.65 18.18 4.06
C ASP A 321 9.88 17.33 5.33
N ILE A 322 11.13 17.18 5.81
CA ILE A 322 11.47 16.30 6.94
C ILE A 322 10.65 16.62 8.19
N PRO A 323 10.54 17.86 8.68
CA PRO A 323 9.75 18.13 9.88
C PRO A 323 8.26 17.79 9.75
N ALA A 324 7.70 17.96 8.55
CA ALA A 324 6.31 17.58 8.27
C ALA A 324 6.14 16.05 8.20
N LEU A 325 7.10 15.35 7.58
CA LEU A 325 7.17 13.89 7.52
C LEU A 325 7.31 13.27 8.91
N LEU A 326 8.18 13.83 9.78
CA LEU A 326 8.33 13.35 11.16
C LEU A 326 7.01 13.39 11.91
N ARG A 327 6.30 14.52 11.86
CA ARG A 327 4.98 14.65 12.52
C ARG A 327 3.96 13.68 11.95
N TYR A 328 3.91 13.53 10.64
CA TYR A 328 3.00 12.62 9.96
C TYR A 328 3.26 11.17 10.33
N LEU A 329 4.52 10.71 10.26
CA LEU A 329 4.91 9.34 10.56
C LEU A 329 4.72 8.99 12.03
N LEU A 330 4.96 9.92 12.95
CA LEU A 330 4.70 9.70 14.38
C LEU A 330 3.22 9.58 14.69
N ALA A 331 2.37 10.42 14.09
CA ALA A 331 0.93 10.36 14.29
C ALA A 331 0.35 9.01 13.85
N HIS A 332 0.77 8.52 12.66
CA HIS A 332 0.30 7.24 12.12
C HIS A 332 1.01 6.03 12.73
N GLY A 333 2.26 6.20 13.17
CA GLY A 333 3.03 5.15 13.86
C GLY A 333 2.49 4.86 15.25
N ALA A 334 2.11 5.87 16.02
CA ALA A 334 1.57 5.72 17.37
C ALA A 334 0.28 4.86 17.37
N GLU A 335 -0.63 5.11 16.42
CA GLU A 335 -1.86 4.31 16.26
C GLU A 335 -1.55 2.84 15.93
N ARG A 336 -0.54 2.61 15.08
CA ARG A 336 -0.17 1.27 14.60
C ARG A 336 0.49 0.41 15.67
N PHE A 337 1.22 1.03 16.61
CA PHE A 337 1.93 0.32 17.70
C PHE A 337 1.17 0.35 19.04
N GLY A 338 -0.05 0.89 19.07
CA GLY A 338 -0.85 0.94 20.30
C GLY A 338 -0.22 1.80 21.39
N VAL A 339 0.63 2.76 21.02
CA VAL A 339 1.22 3.70 21.97
C VAL A 339 0.15 4.69 22.36
N VAL A 340 -0.34 4.56 23.60
CA VAL A 340 -1.32 5.48 24.17
C VAL A 340 -0.59 6.73 24.66
N GLY A 341 -0.72 7.83 23.91
CA GLY A 341 -0.15 9.12 24.30
C GLY A 341 0.46 9.88 23.11
N ARG A 342 0.77 11.15 23.35
CA ARG A 342 1.41 12.01 22.36
C ARG A 342 2.93 11.77 22.39
N LEU A 343 3.48 11.25 21.30
CA LEU A 343 4.92 11.15 21.11
C LEU A 343 5.50 12.54 20.76
N VAL A 344 6.62 12.87 21.39
CA VAL A 344 7.35 14.12 21.17
C VAL A 344 8.81 13.78 20.90
N ILE A 345 9.40 14.41 19.89
CA ILE A 345 10.84 14.29 19.62
C ILE A 345 11.54 15.42 20.38
N ASP A 346 12.62 15.10 21.07
CA ASP A 346 13.45 16.09 21.72
C ASP A 346 14.19 16.95 20.69
N PRO A 347 14.41 18.26 20.95
CA PRO A 347 15.03 19.17 19.97
C PRO A 347 16.37 18.66 19.42
N ASP A 348 17.22 18.10 20.26
CA ASP A 348 18.54 17.58 19.86
C ASP A 348 18.39 16.36 18.91
N ALA A 349 17.41 15.52 19.15
CA ALA A 349 17.07 14.38 18.27
C ALA A 349 16.47 14.87 16.95
N GLU A 350 15.60 15.89 16.98
CA GLU A 350 15.03 16.49 15.77
C GLU A 350 16.08 17.15 14.88
N GLU A 351 17.08 17.81 15.48
CA GLU A 351 18.21 18.41 14.74
C GLU A 351 19.01 17.34 14.00
N ILE A 352 19.33 16.23 14.65
CA ILE A 352 20.04 15.10 14.03
C ILE A 352 19.24 14.52 12.88
N LEU A 353 17.92 14.30 13.07
CA LEU A 353 17.02 13.76 12.04
C LEU A 353 16.91 14.70 10.82
N ASN A 354 16.93 16.02 11.03
CA ASN A 354 16.91 17.02 9.97
C ASN A 354 18.24 17.14 9.22
N ALA A 355 19.37 16.88 9.88
CA ALA A 355 20.71 17.02 9.31
C ALA A 355 21.15 15.81 8.47
N TYR A 356 20.60 14.63 8.73
CA TYR A 356 21.01 13.40 8.06
C TYR A 356 20.58 13.34 6.59
N ASP A 357 21.37 12.67 5.74
CA ASP A 357 21.14 12.64 4.28
C ASP A 357 20.11 11.62 3.81
N TRP A 358 19.70 10.68 4.65
CA TRP A 358 18.69 9.68 4.37
C TRP A 358 18.93 8.89 3.08
N PRO A 359 20.01 8.10 2.95
CA PRO A 359 20.28 7.31 1.75
C PRO A 359 19.15 6.33 1.41
N GLY A 360 18.41 5.82 2.40
CA GLY A 360 17.19 5.03 2.21
C GLY A 360 15.89 5.86 2.13
N ASN A 361 16.02 7.21 2.06
CA ASN A 361 14.91 8.15 1.89
C ASN A 361 13.82 8.02 2.98
N VAL A 362 12.55 8.16 2.60
CA VAL A 362 11.41 8.11 3.53
C VAL A 362 11.26 6.73 4.19
N ARG A 363 11.63 5.65 3.48
CA ARG A 363 11.57 4.29 4.05
C ARG A 363 12.57 4.11 5.21
N GLU A 364 13.76 4.65 5.09
CA GLU A 364 14.73 4.65 6.19
C GLU A 364 14.27 5.53 7.35
N LEU A 365 13.77 6.73 7.07
CA LEU A 365 13.19 7.63 8.07
C LEU A 365 12.04 6.95 8.84
N GLU A 366 11.12 6.28 8.13
CA GLU A 366 10.03 5.53 8.76
C GLU A 366 10.54 4.42 9.68
N ASN A 367 11.51 3.63 9.22
CA ASN A 367 12.11 2.55 10.02
C ASN A 367 12.83 3.09 11.27
N VAL A 368 13.56 4.19 11.14
CA VAL A 368 14.23 4.85 12.28
C VAL A 368 13.22 5.35 13.30
N LEU A 369 12.18 6.05 12.86
CA LEU A 369 11.13 6.53 13.75
C LEU A 369 10.35 5.39 14.41
N GLN A 370 10.07 4.33 13.65
CA GLN A 370 9.41 3.15 14.20
C GLN A 370 10.22 2.55 15.35
N ARG A 371 11.54 2.36 15.14
CA ARG A 371 12.43 1.87 16.19
C ARG A 371 12.49 2.82 17.38
N ALA A 372 12.67 4.12 17.14
CA ALA A 372 12.71 5.13 18.19
C ALA A 372 11.40 5.18 18.99
N THR A 373 10.24 5.02 18.34
CA THR A 373 8.94 4.95 19.00
C THR A 373 8.82 3.76 19.95
N ILE A 374 9.40 2.61 19.60
CA ILE A 374 9.39 1.40 20.46
C ILE A 374 10.32 1.58 21.66
N LEU A 375 11.45 2.29 21.50
CA LEU A 375 12.44 2.50 22.55
C LEU A 375 12.11 3.70 23.46
N ALA A 376 11.25 4.60 22.98
CA ALA A 376 10.89 5.84 23.68
C ALA A 376 10.29 5.59 25.05
N GLU A 377 10.87 6.17 26.09
CA GLU A 377 10.34 6.18 27.44
C GLU A 377 9.50 7.45 27.69
N HIS A 378 8.40 7.30 28.41
CA HIS A 378 7.50 8.41 28.78
C HIS A 378 6.97 9.23 27.58
N GLY A 379 6.89 8.61 26.39
CA GLY A 379 6.41 9.28 25.18
C GLY A 379 7.38 10.31 24.57
N ARG A 380 8.67 10.25 24.92
CA ARG A 380 9.72 11.14 24.40
C ARG A 380 10.77 10.35 23.64
N ILE A 381 11.07 10.78 22.42
CA ILE A 381 12.14 10.24 21.59
C ILE A 381 13.37 11.14 21.81
N THR A 382 14.43 10.55 22.35
CA THR A 382 15.71 11.20 22.64
C THR A 382 16.78 10.74 21.65
N VAL A 383 17.97 11.37 21.71
CA VAL A 383 19.14 10.97 20.89
C VAL A 383 19.54 9.51 21.16
N ALA A 384 19.35 9.02 22.40
CA ALA A 384 19.70 7.64 22.76
C ALA A 384 18.81 6.59 22.07
N ASP A 385 17.61 6.96 21.66
CA ASP A 385 16.65 6.08 20.97
C ASP A 385 16.96 5.97 19.46
N LEU A 386 17.80 6.87 18.94
CA LEU A 386 18.18 6.89 17.52
C LEU A 386 19.28 5.86 17.23
N PRO A 387 19.32 5.27 16.03
CA PRO A 387 20.40 4.36 15.63
C PRO A 387 21.77 5.06 15.59
N PRO A 388 22.85 4.38 15.99
CA PRO A 388 24.18 4.97 16.00
C PRO A 388 24.68 5.48 14.63
N GLN A 389 24.12 4.94 13.54
CA GLN A 389 24.51 5.32 12.18
C GLN A 389 24.07 6.74 11.79
N ILE A 390 22.97 7.23 12.38
CA ILE A 390 22.45 8.58 12.13
C ILE A 390 22.85 9.56 13.23
N THR A 391 23.18 9.05 14.40
CA THR A 391 23.74 9.87 15.48
C THR A 391 25.15 10.23 15.03
N PRO A 392 25.48 11.52 14.83
CA PRO A 392 26.88 11.87 14.70
C PRO A 392 27.57 11.23 15.90
N VAL A 393 28.64 10.48 15.66
CA VAL A 393 29.53 10.14 16.74
C VAL A 393 29.91 11.49 17.32
N LEU A 394 29.11 11.95 18.31
CA LEU A 394 29.58 13.03 19.16
C LEU A 394 30.96 12.54 19.61
N PRO A 395 32.03 13.22 19.22
CA PRO A 395 33.26 12.97 19.95
C PRO A 395 32.83 13.23 21.40
N LEU A 396 32.61 12.15 22.15
CA LEU A 396 32.59 12.23 23.60
C LEU A 396 33.88 13.00 23.89
N LEU A 397 33.68 14.34 24.11
CA LEU A 397 34.70 15.29 24.48
C LEU A 397 34.83 16.42 23.45
N GLY A 398 34.39 17.58 23.89
CA GLY A 398 34.77 18.84 23.27
C GLY A 398 36.26 18.89 23.01
N ALA A 399 36.64 18.60 21.80
CA ALA A 399 37.92 18.98 21.22
C ALA A 399 37.73 18.92 19.71
N SER A 400 37.85 20.06 19.08
CA SER A 400 38.16 20.23 17.67
C SER A 400 39.34 19.33 17.31
N ALA A 401 39.08 18.10 16.92
CA ALA A 401 40.06 17.28 16.23
C ALA A 401 39.81 17.53 14.74
N ALA A 402 40.52 18.50 14.19
CA ALA A 402 40.80 18.55 12.76
C ALA A 402 41.19 17.12 12.32
N ALA A 403 40.54 16.63 11.28
CA ALA A 403 40.93 15.35 10.67
C ALA A 403 42.45 15.39 10.43
N PRO A 404 43.22 14.37 10.83
CA PRO A 404 44.63 14.36 10.60
C PRO A 404 44.91 14.38 9.10
N GLN A 405 45.28 15.54 8.57
CA GLN A 405 45.84 15.68 7.22
C GLN A 405 47.33 15.23 7.29
N GLY A 406 47.54 13.93 7.27
CA GLY A 406 48.87 13.37 7.23
C GLY A 406 48.86 11.95 6.69
N SER A 407 49.71 11.68 5.72
CA SER A 407 49.96 10.34 5.14
C SER A 407 50.80 9.47 6.11
N GLY A 408 50.31 9.28 7.34
CA GLY A 408 50.92 8.40 8.33
C GLY A 408 50.39 6.97 8.23
N ALA A 409 51.23 5.97 8.54
CA ALA A 409 50.78 4.58 8.62
C ALA A 409 49.72 4.44 9.73
N LEU A 410 48.74 3.51 9.55
CA LEU A 410 47.68 3.22 10.54
C LEU A 410 48.21 3.08 11.98
N ARG A 411 49.44 2.54 12.14
CA ARG A 411 50.12 2.42 13.44
C ARG A 411 50.36 3.77 14.12
N ASP A 412 50.65 4.81 13.35
CA ASP A 412 50.97 6.13 13.90
C ASP A 412 49.68 6.83 14.38
N HIS A 413 48.58 6.70 13.64
CA HIS A 413 47.30 7.19 14.08
C HIS A 413 46.72 6.44 15.30
N VAL A 414 46.92 5.13 15.39
CA VAL A 414 46.53 4.34 16.56
C VAL A 414 47.35 4.76 17.80
N ARG A 415 48.63 5.00 17.61
CA ARG A 415 49.50 5.51 18.69
C ARG A 415 49.05 6.87 19.20
N GLU A 416 48.81 7.81 18.31
CA GLU A 416 48.36 9.16 18.67
C GLU A 416 47.03 9.15 19.41
N PHE A 417 46.10 8.29 18.99
CA PHE A 417 44.84 8.09 19.67
C PHE A 417 45.00 7.46 21.06
N GLU A 418 45.83 6.43 21.20
CA GLU A 418 46.15 5.83 22.51
C GLU A 418 46.78 6.85 23.47
N HIS A 419 47.72 7.70 23.00
CA HIS A 419 48.34 8.76 23.79
C HIS A 419 47.32 9.75 24.31
N THR A 420 46.43 10.22 23.42
CA THR A 420 45.37 11.16 23.79
C THR A 420 44.44 10.59 24.86
N LEU A 421 44.06 9.32 24.73
CA LEU A 421 43.23 8.62 25.72
C LEU A 421 43.92 8.50 27.09
N ILE A 422 45.21 8.19 27.09
CA ILE A 422 46.00 8.04 28.35
C ILE A 422 46.13 9.37 29.07
N LEU A 423 46.50 10.45 28.34
CA LEU A 423 46.64 11.78 28.95
C LEU A 423 45.33 12.25 29.56
N ARG A 424 44.26 12.04 28.85
CA ARG A 424 42.93 12.43 29.29
C ARG A 424 42.48 11.64 30.53
N ALA A 425 42.68 10.34 30.54
CA ALA A 425 42.34 9.53 31.72
C ALA A 425 43.16 9.97 32.96
N ILE A 426 44.39 10.49 32.77
CA ILE A 426 45.19 11.06 33.85
C ILE A 426 44.62 12.40 34.33
N GLU A 427 44.23 13.29 33.40
CA GLU A 427 43.61 14.57 33.71
C GLU A 427 42.29 14.41 34.45
N ASP A 428 41.39 13.53 33.95
CA ASP A 428 40.07 13.22 34.54
C ASP A 428 40.17 12.65 35.98
N ASN A 429 41.33 12.09 36.35
CA ASN A 429 41.58 11.57 37.70
C ASN A 429 42.58 12.45 38.45
N ALA A 430 42.58 13.76 38.20
CA ALA A 430 43.39 14.78 38.93
C ALA A 430 44.88 14.43 39.01
N GLY A 431 45.46 13.76 37.99
CA GLY A 431 46.84 13.39 37.91
C GLY A 431 47.17 12.01 38.53
N ASP A 432 46.20 11.32 39.14
CA ASP A 432 46.42 9.99 39.70
C ASP A 432 46.55 8.90 38.62
N ARG A 433 47.81 8.58 38.29
CA ARG A 433 48.15 7.59 37.25
C ARG A 433 47.72 6.18 37.58
N ARG A 434 47.56 5.85 38.89
CA ARG A 434 47.14 4.51 39.35
C ARG A 434 45.64 4.29 39.08
N THR A 435 44.83 5.27 39.41
CA THR A 435 43.40 5.25 39.16
C THR A 435 43.08 5.35 37.66
N ALA A 436 43.87 6.14 36.91
CA ALA A 436 43.76 6.22 35.46
C ALA A 436 44.06 4.86 34.78
N ALA A 437 45.12 4.15 35.20
CA ALA A 437 45.44 2.83 34.69
C ALA A 437 44.36 1.81 34.95
N GLN A 438 43.77 1.80 36.15
CA GLN A 438 42.62 0.94 36.47
C GLN A 438 41.39 1.21 35.61
N ARG A 439 41.06 2.49 35.37
CA ARG A 439 39.94 2.89 34.51
C ARG A 439 40.15 2.49 33.04
N LEU A 440 41.37 2.54 32.57
CA LEU A 440 41.74 2.11 31.21
C LEU A 440 41.89 0.59 31.09
N GLY A 441 41.80 -0.19 32.17
CA GLY A 441 41.95 -1.63 32.15
C GLY A 441 43.38 -2.10 31.85
N ILE A 442 44.42 -1.24 32.08
CA ILE A 442 45.82 -1.55 31.84
C ILE A 442 46.63 -1.55 33.14
N GLY A 443 47.71 -2.31 33.15
CA GLY A 443 48.67 -2.30 34.29
C GLY A 443 49.38 -0.97 34.39
N LEU A 444 49.68 -0.50 35.63
CA LEU A 444 50.42 0.74 35.88
C LEU A 444 51.75 0.79 35.15
N SER A 445 52.47 -0.32 35.10
CA SER A 445 53.74 -0.45 34.36
C SER A 445 53.55 -0.29 32.85
N SER A 446 52.42 -0.77 32.31
CA SER A 446 52.08 -0.61 30.88
C SER A 446 51.77 0.86 30.55
N LEU A 447 51.09 1.57 31.47
CA LEU A 447 50.80 2.99 31.31
C LEU A 447 52.09 3.81 31.30
N TYR A 448 53.04 3.56 32.22
CA TYR A 448 54.32 4.25 32.22
C TYR A 448 55.15 3.97 30.95
N ARG A 449 55.22 2.71 30.52
CA ARG A 449 55.95 2.36 29.29
C ARG A 449 55.37 3.07 28.07
N LYS A 450 54.04 3.13 27.95
CA LYS A 450 53.40 3.83 26.84
C LYS A 450 53.69 5.34 26.87
N LEU A 451 53.66 5.99 28.02
CA LEU A 451 54.01 7.40 28.15
C LEU A 451 55.49 7.66 27.74
N GLU A 452 56.40 6.81 28.14
CA GLU A 452 57.82 6.91 27.81
C GLU A 452 58.08 6.69 26.31
N GLU A 453 57.40 5.73 25.67
CA GLU A 453 57.45 5.49 24.24
C GLU A 453 56.97 6.71 23.43
N TYR A 454 56.02 7.49 23.97
CA TYR A 454 55.52 8.70 23.33
C TYR A 454 56.47 9.91 23.53
N GLU A 455 57.06 10.08 24.69
CA GLU A 455 58.02 11.15 24.94
C GLU A 455 59.29 10.98 24.08
N LEU A 456 59.78 9.75 23.91
CA LEU A 456 60.88 9.42 23.03
C LEU A 456 60.56 9.67 21.54
N ALA A 457 59.38 9.39 21.09
CA ALA A 457 58.97 9.65 19.71
C ALA A 457 58.87 11.14 19.40
N ARG A 458 58.42 11.98 20.33
CA ARG A 458 58.39 13.44 20.21
C ARG A 458 59.77 14.11 20.23
N GLY A 459 60.72 13.50 20.95
CA GLY A 459 62.12 13.99 20.99
C GLY A 459 62.88 13.72 19.71
N ALA A 460 62.50 12.76 18.90
CA ALA A 460 63.14 12.42 17.63
C ALA A 460 62.69 13.35 16.44
N ASP A 461 61.58 14.06 16.55
CA ASP A 461 61.06 14.97 15.51
C ASP A 461 61.41 16.46 15.74
N ALA A 462 62.25 16.81 16.68
CA ALA A 462 62.72 18.18 16.84
C ALA A 462 63.84 18.47 15.81
N PRO A 463 63.65 19.43 14.87
CA PRO A 463 64.68 19.78 13.91
C PRO A 463 65.92 20.40 14.69
N GLY A 464 67.06 19.78 14.50
CA GLY A 464 68.33 20.22 15.10
C GLY A 464 68.63 21.70 14.77
N ALA A 465 68.87 22.47 15.82
CA ALA A 465 69.49 23.77 15.71
C ALA A 465 70.94 23.54 15.21
N ALA A 466 71.20 23.88 13.97
CA ALA A 466 72.49 23.96 13.40
C ALA A 466 73.14 25.28 13.83
N GLU A 467 74.21 25.14 14.58
CA GLU A 467 75.17 26.21 14.82
C GLU A 467 75.91 26.64 13.54
N SER A 468 76.19 27.93 13.48
CA SER A 468 77.31 28.71 12.95
C SER A 468 76.85 29.80 12.01
#